data_a369680fb7e3a59ddcde4c766d2067d3
#
_entry.id   a369680fb7e3a59ddcde4c766d2067d3
#
_cell.length_a   1.000
_cell.length_b   1.000
_cell.length_c   1.000
_cell.angle_alpha   90.00
_cell.angle_beta   90.00
_cell.angle_gamma   90.00
#
_symmetry.space_group_name_H-M   'P 1'
#
loop_
_entity.id
_entity.type
_entity.pdbx_description
1 polymer ?
#
loop_
_entity_poly.entity_id
_entity_poly.type
_entity_poly.pdbx_seq_one_letter_code
_entity_poly.pdbx_strand_id
1 'polypeptide(L)'
;ATLRLPSGEMRMVPINCRATIGVIGNGDHNLINIGKAGRKRHMGIRPTVRGSVMNPNDHPHGGGEGRAPVGRPSPMTPWGKPAMGLKTRKAKKASNKLIVRRRNGKAIK
;
A
#
# COMPACT_ATOMS: atom_id res chain seq x y z
N ALA A 1 -3.93 -24.08 -11.73
CA ALA A 1 -4.73 -24.02 -10.51
C ALA A 1 -5.29 -22.62 -10.29
N THR A 2 -6.49 -22.51 -9.74
CA THR A 2 -7.11 -21.23 -9.36
C THR A 2 -6.99 -21.05 -7.86
N LEU A 3 -6.36 -19.94 -7.44
CA LEU A 3 -6.17 -19.59 -6.04
C LEU A 3 -7.11 -18.47 -5.62
N ARG A 4 -7.69 -18.59 -4.44
CA ARG A 4 -8.32 -17.49 -3.73
C ARG A 4 -7.31 -16.91 -2.74
N LEU A 5 -6.86 -15.69 -3.02
CA LEU A 5 -5.90 -15.00 -2.18
C LEU A 5 -6.56 -14.42 -0.92
N PRO A 6 -5.80 -14.13 0.15
CA PRO A 6 -6.35 -13.53 1.38
C PRO A 6 -7.11 -12.22 1.15
N SER A 7 -6.75 -11.46 0.12
CA SER A 7 -7.45 -10.23 -0.29
C SER A 7 -8.83 -10.46 -0.91
N GLY A 8 -9.19 -11.72 -1.23
CA GLY A 8 -10.41 -12.09 -1.97
C GLY A 8 -10.23 -12.12 -3.48
N GLU A 9 -9.06 -11.75 -4.01
CA GLU A 9 -8.77 -11.88 -5.44
C GLU A 9 -8.62 -13.34 -5.82
N MET A 10 -9.22 -13.74 -6.96
CA MET A 10 -9.07 -15.07 -7.53
C MET A 10 -8.14 -15.01 -8.72
N ARG A 11 -7.10 -15.80 -8.69
CA ARG A 11 -6.05 -15.82 -9.70
C ARG A 11 -5.66 -17.24 -10.09
N MET A 12 -5.33 -17.44 -11.37
CA MET A 12 -4.73 -18.67 -11.88
C MET A 12 -3.21 -18.64 -11.70
N VAL A 13 -2.66 -19.78 -11.32
CA VAL A 13 -1.21 -20.03 -11.24
C VAL A 13 -0.90 -21.40 -11.87
N PRO A 14 0.33 -21.64 -12.36
CA PRO A 14 0.75 -22.94 -12.84
C PRO A 14 0.59 -24.00 -11.74
N ILE A 15 0.16 -25.21 -12.12
CA ILE A 15 -0.12 -26.29 -11.16
C ILE A 15 1.16 -26.84 -10.49
N ASN A 16 2.30 -26.69 -11.13
CA ASN A 16 3.61 -27.11 -10.61
C ASN A 16 4.24 -26.14 -9.61
N CYS A 17 3.56 -25.03 -9.27
CA CYS A 17 4.02 -24.14 -8.23
C CYS A 17 4.02 -24.82 -6.86
N ARG A 18 5.05 -24.52 -6.08
CA ARG A 18 5.16 -25.01 -4.70
C ARG A 18 4.23 -24.23 -3.77
N ALA A 19 3.65 -24.92 -2.80
CA ALA A 19 2.79 -24.32 -1.79
C ALA A 19 3.03 -24.98 -0.43
N THR A 20 2.79 -24.25 0.64
CA THR A 20 2.77 -24.75 2.01
C THR A 20 1.33 -24.77 2.50
N ILE A 21 0.88 -25.94 2.98
CA ILE A 21 -0.46 -26.13 3.52
C ILE A 21 -0.42 -25.85 5.01
N GLY A 22 -1.37 -25.06 5.49
CA GLY A 22 -1.49 -24.72 6.90
C GLY A 22 -1.76 -23.24 7.15
N VAL A 23 -1.66 -22.83 8.39
CA VAL A 23 -1.85 -21.45 8.83
C VAL A 23 -0.48 -20.85 9.21
N ILE A 24 -0.23 -19.63 8.77
CA ILE A 24 0.98 -18.90 9.12
C ILE A 24 0.93 -18.56 10.61
N GLY A 25 2.02 -18.85 11.32
CA GLY A 25 2.14 -18.54 12.75
C GLY A 25 2.32 -17.05 13.03
N ASN A 26 2.44 -16.73 14.33
CA ASN A 26 2.65 -15.35 14.81
C ASN A 26 1.55 -14.37 14.33
N GLY A 27 0.29 -14.80 14.38
CA GLY A 27 -0.86 -13.99 13.95
C GLY A 27 -1.05 -12.68 14.71
N ASP A 28 -0.53 -12.59 15.94
CA ASP A 28 -0.66 -11.42 16.80
C ASP A 28 0.43 -10.36 16.55
N HIS A 29 1.30 -10.55 15.58
CA HIS A 29 2.41 -9.63 15.30
C HIS A 29 1.95 -8.18 15.08
N ASN A 30 0.81 -7.98 14.43
CA ASN A 30 0.26 -6.65 14.17
C ASN A 30 -0.35 -5.98 15.42
N LEU A 31 -0.60 -6.74 16.48
CA LEU A 31 -1.21 -6.26 17.73
C LEU A 31 -0.16 -5.84 18.76
N ILE A 32 1.11 -6.10 18.50
CA ILE A 32 2.21 -5.81 19.43
C ILE A 32 2.44 -4.30 19.51
N ASN A 33 2.47 -3.78 20.74
CA ASN A 33 2.90 -2.42 20.99
C ASN A 33 4.42 -2.37 21.04
N ILE A 34 5.04 -1.64 20.12
CA ILE A 34 6.49 -1.53 20.00
C ILE A 34 7.09 -0.73 21.18
N GLY A 35 6.31 0.20 21.76
CA GLY A 35 6.65 0.94 22.97
C GLY A 35 7.55 2.17 22.74
N LYS A 36 8.62 2.07 21.98
CA LYS A 36 9.57 3.18 21.79
C LYS A 36 10.05 3.30 20.33
N ALA A 37 10.44 4.50 19.96
CA ALA A 37 10.94 4.81 18.61
C ALA A 37 12.23 4.05 18.25
N GLY A 38 13.13 3.84 19.22
CA GLY A 38 14.37 3.09 19.03
C GLY A 38 14.15 1.65 18.58
N ARG A 39 13.09 1.01 19.04
CA ARG A 39 12.73 -0.35 18.61
C ARG A 39 12.31 -0.38 17.15
N LYS A 40 11.56 0.61 16.68
CA LYS A 40 11.27 0.79 15.26
C LYS A 40 12.53 1.01 14.43
N ARG A 41 13.47 1.80 14.94
CA ARG A 41 14.76 2.02 14.27
C ARG A 41 15.55 0.72 14.08
N HIS A 42 15.57 -0.15 15.10
CA HIS A 42 16.19 -1.48 15.01
C HIS A 42 15.52 -2.40 14.00
N MET A 43 14.26 -2.17 13.66
CA MET A 43 13.54 -2.89 12.61
C MET A 43 13.85 -2.35 11.19
N GLY A 44 14.76 -1.38 11.05
CA GLY A 44 15.13 -0.75 9.79
C GLY A 44 14.19 0.38 9.35
N ILE A 45 13.22 0.76 10.17
CA ILE A 45 12.25 1.81 9.85
C ILE A 45 12.84 3.17 10.23
N ARG A 46 13.08 4.03 9.24
CA ARG A 46 13.53 5.41 9.46
C ARG A 46 12.35 6.32 9.83
N PRO A 47 12.62 7.45 10.52
CA PRO A 47 11.59 8.45 10.79
C PRO A 47 10.93 8.96 9.52
N THR A 48 9.62 9.15 9.57
CA THR A 48 8.83 9.69 8.47
C THR A 48 8.42 11.12 8.78
N VAL A 49 8.63 12.01 7.82
CA VAL A 49 8.21 13.41 7.89
C VAL A 49 6.99 13.60 6.99
N ARG A 50 5.94 14.20 7.51
CA ARG A 50 4.73 14.51 6.73
C ARG A 50 4.97 15.72 5.83
N GLY A 51 4.32 15.76 4.66
CA GLY A 51 4.53 16.81 3.66
C GLY A 51 4.14 18.23 4.12
N SER A 52 3.17 18.37 5.02
CA SER A 52 2.71 19.67 5.52
C SER A 52 3.74 20.42 6.39
N VAL A 53 4.78 19.76 6.87
CA VAL A 53 5.88 20.38 7.62
C VAL A 53 7.12 20.65 6.77
N MET A 54 7.04 20.33 5.49
CA MET A 54 8.09 20.60 4.51
C MET A 54 7.93 22.00 3.88
N ASN A 55 8.94 22.43 3.13
CA ASN A 55 8.86 23.65 2.33
C ASN A 55 8.04 23.41 1.04
N PRO A 56 7.54 24.50 0.40
CA PRO A 56 6.76 24.36 -0.83
C PRO A 56 7.51 23.71 -2.00
N ASN A 57 8.83 23.81 -2.03
CA ASN A 57 9.68 23.16 -3.03
C ASN A 57 9.88 21.66 -2.79
N ASP A 58 9.60 21.16 -1.58
CA ASP A 58 9.83 19.77 -1.20
C ASP A 58 8.56 18.92 -1.29
N HIS A 59 7.40 19.55 -1.11
CA HIS A 59 6.12 18.84 -1.12
C HIS A 59 4.96 19.76 -1.54
N PRO A 60 3.95 19.26 -2.28
CA PRO A 60 2.74 20.04 -2.62
C PRO A 60 1.95 20.57 -1.43
N HIS A 61 2.08 19.95 -0.25
CA HIS A 61 1.48 20.41 0.99
C HIS A 61 2.37 21.34 1.81
N GLY A 62 3.57 21.64 1.31
CA GLY A 62 4.56 22.45 2.02
C GLY A 62 4.16 23.92 2.11
N GLY A 63 4.80 24.61 3.06
CA GLY A 63 4.57 26.02 3.34
C GLY A 63 3.51 26.28 4.38
N GLY A 64 3.25 27.57 4.70
CA GLY A 64 2.32 28.02 5.71
C GLY A 64 2.95 28.20 7.09
N GLU A 65 2.19 28.77 8.02
CA GLU A 65 2.57 28.99 9.41
C GLU A 65 1.78 28.04 10.35
N GLY A 66 2.46 27.56 11.40
CA GLY A 66 1.86 26.68 12.39
C GLY A 66 1.40 25.37 11.77
N ARG A 67 0.16 24.97 12.08
CA ARG A 67 -0.49 23.81 11.46
C ARG A 67 -1.16 24.20 10.15
N ALA A 68 -0.41 24.13 9.05
CA ALA A 68 -0.96 24.38 7.73
C ALA A 68 -1.91 23.24 7.30
N PRO A 69 -3.07 23.56 6.70
CA PRO A 69 -3.96 22.57 6.10
C PRO A 69 -3.36 22.01 4.81
N VAL A 70 -3.95 20.94 4.30
CA VAL A 70 -3.57 20.37 2.99
C VAL A 70 -3.74 21.40 1.86
N GLY A 71 -4.76 22.26 1.94
CA GLY A 71 -4.99 23.36 1.00
C GLY A 71 -5.35 22.93 -0.43
N ARG A 72 -5.68 21.67 -0.64
CA ARG A 72 -6.03 21.09 -1.95
C ARG A 72 -7.30 20.25 -1.84
N PRO A 73 -8.03 20.00 -2.95
CA PRO A 73 -9.23 19.16 -2.94
C PRO A 73 -8.99 17.74 -2.43
N SER A 74 -7.79 17.22 -2.59
CA SER A 74 -7.38 15.91 -2.09
C SER A 74 -5.91 15.91 -1.69
N PRO A 75 -5.50 15.02 -0.76
CA PRO A 75 -4.09 14.85 -0.43
C PRO A 75 -3.26 14.43 -1.65
N MET A 76 -2.04 14.93 -1.72
CA MET A 76 -1.10 14.68 -2.80
C MET A 76 0.14 13.95 -2.30
N THR A 77 0.78 13.19 -3.19
CA THR A 77 2.10 12.59 -2.96
C THR A 77 3.21 13.64 -3.15
N PRO A 78 4.45 13.38 -2.71
CA PRO A 78 5.58 14.27 -2.98
C PRO A 78 5.80 14.57 -4.47
N TRP A 79 5.35 13.70 -5.34
CA TRP A 79 5.45 13.83 -6.80
C TRP A 79 4.23 14.48 -7.47
N GLY A 80 3.31 15.02 -6.69
CA GLY A 80 2.14 15.73 -7.22
C GLY A 80 1.00 14.85 -7.73
N LYS A 81 1.02 13.55 -7.43
CA LYS A 81 -0.08 12.64 -7.77
C LYS A 81 -1.08 12.53 -6.61
N PRO A 82 -2.37 12.25 -6.87
CA PRO A 82 -3.33 11.98 -5.81
C PRO A 82 -2.83 10.85 -4.90
N ALA A 83 -2.81 11.10 -3.58
CA ALA A 83 -2.36 10.10 -2.61
C ALA A 83 -3.38 9.00 -2.37
N MET A 84 -4.66 9.30 -2.57
CA MET A 84 -5.77 8.36 -2.34
C MET A 84 -6.57 8.15 -3.63
N GLY A 85 -6.98 6.90 -3.85
CA GLY A 85 -7.85 6.55 -4.96
C GLY A 85 -7.17 6.38 -6.32
N LEU A 86 -5.88 6.68 -6.45
CA LEU A 86 -5.15 6.51 -7.71
C LEU A 86 -4.92 5.02 -7.99
N LYS A 87 -5.41 4.56 -9.15
CA LYS A 87 -5.15 3.20 -9.62
C LYS A 87 -3.76 3.12 -10.23
N THR A 88 -2.84 2.40 -9.58
CA THR A 88 -1.44 2.28 -10.00
C THR A 88 -1.16 1.07 -10.89
N ARG A 89 -2.09 0.12 -10.99
CA ARG A 89 -1.93 -1.03 -11.88
C ARG A 89 -1.98 -0.59 -13.34
N LYS A 90 -0.98 -1.00 -14.11
CA LYS A 90 -0.96 -0.74 -15.57
C LYS A 90 -2.11 -1.50 -16.25
N ALA A 91 -2.89 -0.82 -17.10
CA ALA A 91 -4.04 -1.41 -17.79
C ALA A 91 -3.66 -2.60 -18.68
N LYS A 92 -2.53 -2.51 -19.38
CA LYS A 92 -2.02 -3.55 -20.30
C LYS A 92 -1.02 -4.49 -19.64
N LYS A 93 -1.19 -4.83 -18.36
CA LYS A 93 -0.30 -5.77 -17.68
C LYS A 93 -0.59 -7.20 -18.13
N ALA A 94 0.46 -7.94 -18.56
CA ALA A 94 0.31 -9.30 -19.09
C ALA A 94 -0.41 -10.26 -18.12
N SER A 95 -0.23 -10.08 -16.81
CA SER A 95 -0.90 -10.91 -15.79
C SER A 95 -2.40 -10.66 -15.65
N ASN A 96 -3.00 -9.71 -16.37
CA ASN A 96 -4.45 -9.48 -16.32
C ASN A 96 -5.23 -10.73 -16.76
N LYS A 97 -4.74 -11.46 -17.76
CA LYS A 97 -5.35 -12.70 -18.25
C LYS A 97 -5.42 -13.81 -17.20
N LEU A 98 -4.56 -13.77 -16.19
CA LEU A 98 -4.51 -14.77 -15.12
C LEU A 98 -5.47 -14.45 -13.97
N ILE A 99 -6.03 -13.26 -13.92
CA ILE A 99 -6.90 -12.82 -12.84
C ILE A 99 -8.34 -13.09 -13.23
N VAL A 100 -8.99 -14.00 -12.51
CA VAL A 100 -10.40 -14.35 -12.73
C VAL A 100 -11.32 -13.28 -12.18
N ARG A 101 -11.04 -12.81 -10.97
CA ARG A 101 -11.84 -11.81 -10.27
C ARG A 101 -10.98 -10.98 -9.32
N ARG A 102 -11.18 -9.68 -9.34
CA ARG A 102 -10.53 -8.75 -8.40
C ARG A 102 -11.15 -8.85 -7.00
N ARG A 103 -10.45 -8.32 -5.98
CA ARG A 103 -10.93 -8.29 -4.58
C ARG A 103 -12.31 -7.64 -4.41
N ASN A 104 -12.68 -6.72 -5.28
CA ASN A 104 -13.99 -6.05 -5.29
C ASN A 104 -15.09 -6.82 -6.04
N GLY A 105 -14.84 -8.06 -6.44
CA GLY A 105 -15.77 -8.90 -7.18
C GLY A 105 -15.91 -8.60 -8.67
N LYS A 106 -15.20 -7.61 -9.19
CA LYS A 106 -15.26 -7.22 -10.60
C LYS A 106 -14.19 -7.94 -11.43
N ALA A 107 -14.54 -8.31 -12.67
CA ALA A 107 -13.55 -8.78 -13.63
C ALA A 107 -12.60 -7.64 -14.03
N ILE A 108 -11.40 -7.98 -14.50
CA ILE A 108 -10.51 -7.01 -15.13
C ILE A 108 -11.03 -6.77 -16.55
N LYS A 109 -11.31 -5.52 -16.85
CA LYS A 109 -11.57 -5.07 -18.23
C LYS A 109 -10.27 -4.81 -18.96
#